data_eb2d88a50a5b4a7921b1c60727041e6d
#
_entry.id   eb2d88a50a5b4a7921b1c60727041e6d
#
_cell.length_a   1.000
_cell.length_b   1.000
_cell.length_c   1.000
_cell.angle_alpha   90.00
_cell.angle_beta   90.00
_cell.angle_gamma   90.00
#
_symmetry.space_group_name_H-M   'P 1'
#
loop_
_entity.id
_entity.type
_entity.pdbx_description
1 polymer ?
#
loop_
_entity_poly.entity_id
_entity_poly.type
_entity_poly.pdbx_seq_one_letter_code
_entity_poly.pdbx_strand_id
1 'polypeptide(L)'
;MNNMIKKLLLLVSISSVLLFTGCTEEKKTVSVVKKDLKEDKVYNLKLAATWGPTASPLIDAAENMAKMAKDMSNGKLIIRVDTANKHKAPLGILDMVKGGQYDMGHSASYYWKGIDINTLPFTSMPFGLTSPEQYSWFYHGGGLELMQKVYAKHNVLSFPGGSTGVQMGGWFRKEINSLEDLKGLKMRIPGFAGEVMAKLGVQVTNIAPGELFTALERNSLDALEWVGPSMDIKMGFHKIAPFYYTGWHEPASEMHFIINKKSYKKLPKELQDILVYAMRLSAYDMYIQNYDMNANAWEKMKTDYPNIKVKTFPKNVMDEMKKANKELRDDLSSKSELLKEVLDSQNEYMKKVREWTKVSDYSYLKDNL
;
A
#
# COMPACT_ATOMS: atom_id res chain seq x y z
N MET A 1 -0.53 -12.46 56.45
CA MET A 1 -1.39 -11.75 57.41
C MET A 1 -2.66 -11.40 56.69
N ASN A 2 -3.64 -12.17 56.94
CA ASN A 2 -5.07 -11.98 57.21
C ASN A 2 -5.88 -11.23 56.17
N ASN A 3 -6.72 -11.96 55.42
CA ASN A 3 -8.08 -12.41 55.83
C ASN A 3 -9.07 -11.30 56.17
N MET A 4 -10.25 -11.54 55.60
CA MET A 4 -11.58 -10.93 55.85
C MET A 4 -11.91 -9.75 54.92
N ILE A 5 -12.94 -9.85 54.10
CA ILE A 5 -14.33 -9.94 54.51
C ILE A 5 -15.18 -10.66 53.46
N LYS A 6 -15.84 -11.70 53.94
CA LYS A 6 -16.98 -12.40 53.31
C LYS A 6 -18.30 -11.75 53.85
N LYS A 7 -19.31 -11.76 52.98
CA LYS A 7 -20.76 -11.76 53.25
C LYS A 7 -21.44 -10.42 53.60
N LEU A 8 -22.38 -10.06 52.78
CA LEU A 8 -23.75 -9.76 53.29
C LEU A 8 -24.79 -10.03 52.20
N LEU A 9 -25.49 -11.15 52.37
CA LEU A 9 -26.79 -11.43 51.80
C LEU A 9 -27.84 -10.72 52.70
N LEU A 10 -28.77 -9.97 52.09
CA LEU A 10 -29.99 -9.60 52.79
C LEU A 10 -31.22 -9.92 51.89
N LEU A 11 -31.92 -10.95 52.33
CA LEU A 11 -33.29 -11.26 51.96
C LEU A 11 -34.23 -10.25 52.58
N VAL A 12 -35.13 -9.66 51.80
CA VAL A 12 -36.35 -9.06 52.34
C VAL A 12 -37.55 -9.68 51.62
N SER A 13 -38.23 -10.55 52.37
CA SER A 13 -39.55 -11.06 52.09
C SER A 13 -40.58 -10.09 52.68
N ILE A 14 -41.54 -9.61 51.90
CA ILE A 14 -42.77 -9.03 52.41
C ILE A 14 -43.93 -9.67 51.70
N SER A 15 -44.69 -10.44 52.46
CA SER A 15 -46.03 -10.91 52.17
C SER A 15 -47.04 -9.80 52.44
N SER A 16 -48.04 -9.60 51.60
CA SER A 16 -49.35 -9.09 51.99
C SER A 16 -50.37 -9.22 50.86
N VAL A 17 -51.23 -10.09 51.04
CA VAL A 17 -52.73 -9.98 51.12
C VAL A 17 -53.47 -9.78 49.80
N LEU A 18 -54.22 -10.87 49.50
CA LEU A 18 -55.27 -10.99 48.50
C LEU A 18 -56.48 -10.06 48.78
N LEU A 19 -56.94 -9.39 47.73
CA LEU A 19 -58.34 -8.99 47.62
C LEU A 19 -58.84 -9.39 46.21
N PHE A 20 -59.79 -10.33 46.16
CA PHE A 20 -60.55 -10.76 44.99
C PHE A 20 -61.55 -9.69 44.58
N THR A 21 -61.50 -9.22 43.36
CA THR A 21 -62.65 -8.76 42.63
C THR A 21 -62.52 -9.26 41.19
N GLY A 22 -63.48 -10.09 40.78
CA GLY A 22 -63.54 -10.67 39.47
C GLY A 22 -63.88 -9.66 38.38
N CYS A 23 -63.20 -9.80 37.25
CA CYS A 23 -63.68 -9.35 35.97
C CYS A 23 -63.08 -10.26 34.87
N THR A 24 -63.94 -10.69 34.01
CA THR A 24 -63.80 -11.55 32.83
C THR A 24 -62.46 -11.53 32.12
N GLU A 25 -61.87 -12.72 31.94
CA GLU A 25 -60.71 -12.98 31.10
C GLU A 25 -61.05 -12.81 29.60
N GLU A 26 -60.62 -11.73 28.99
CA GLU A 26 -60.32 -11.74 27.55
C GLU A 26 -58.91 -12.33 27.35
N LYS A 27 -58.85 -13.54 26.80
CA LYS A 27 -57.62 -14.15 26.33
C LYS A 27 -57.07 -13.33 25.17
N LYS A 28 -56.19 -12.34 25.44
CA LYS A 28 -55.32 -11.75 24.42
C LYS A 28 -54.28 -12.81 24.04
N THR A 29 -54.51 -13.48 22.93
CA THR A 29 -53.49 -14.27 22.24
C THR A 29 -52.36 -13.31 21.85
N VAL A 30 -51.24 -13.34 22.59
CA VAL A 30 -50.01 -12.70 22.17
C VAL A 30 -49.52 -13.48 20.94
N SER A 31 -49.83 -12.97 19.75
CA SER A 31 -49.20 -13.44 18.53
C SER A 31 -47.71 -13.09 18.64
N VAL A 32 -46.91 -14.08 18.95
CA VAL A 32 -45.46 -13.98 18.76
C VAL A 32 -45.27 -13.79 17.25
N VAL A 33 -45.06 -12.53 16.85
CA VAL A 33 -44.58 -12.20 15.51
C VAL A 33 -43.25 -12.90 15.40
N LYS A 34 -43.19 -14.07 14.77
CA LYS A 34 -41.95 -14.63 14.27
C LYS A 34 -41.40 -13.59 13.30
N LYS A 35 -40.47 -12.78 13.78
CA LYS A 35 -39.62 -11.98 12.94
C LYS A 35 -38.87 -12.99 12.07
N ASP A 36 -39.30 -13.15 10.82
CA ASP A 36 -38.54 -13.92 9.84
C ASP A 36 -37.14 -13.34 9.86
N LEU A 37 -36.22 -14.02 10.52
CA LEU A 37 -34.81 -13.77 10.43
C LEU A 37 -34.43 -14.11 8.97
N LYS A 38 -34.55 -13.11 8.07
CA LYS A 38 -33.92 -13.20 6.77
C LYS A 38 -32.46 -13.51 7.06
N GLU A 39 -32.04 -14.70 6.68
CA GLU A 39 -30.61 -15.04 6.73
C GLU A 39 -29.81 -13.87 6.12
N ASP A 40 -28.97 -13.23 6.91
CA ASP A 40 -28.20 -12.08 6.46
C ASP A 40 -27.29 -12.55 5.32
N LYS A 41 -27.55 -12.09 4.10
CA LYS A 41 -26.82 -12.47 2.90
C LYS A 41 -25.34 -12.15 3.05
N VAL A 42 -24.49 -13.16 2.97
CA VAL A 42 -23.03 -13.02 2.96
C VAL A 42 -22.55 -12.80 1.54
N TYR A 43 -21.68 -11.79 1.38
CA TYR A 43 -21.00 -11.45 0.13
C TYR A 43 -19.56 -11.92 0.19
N ASN A 44 -19.18 -12.78 -0.74
CA ASN A 44 -17.84 -13.33 -0.85
C ASN A 44 -17.12 -12.71 -2.04
N LEU A 45 -15.94 -12.12 -1.80
CA LEU A 45 -15.06 -11.59 -2.82
C LEU A 45 -13.71 -12.32 -2.81
N LYS A 46 -13.02 -12.30 -3.95
CA LYS A 46 -11.65 -12.84 -4.10
C LYS A 46 -10.70 -11.70 -4.45
N LEU A 47 -9.60 -11.56 -3.72
CA LEU A 47 -8.54 -10.59 -3.96
C LEU A 47 -7.26 -11.32 -4.40
N ALA A 48 -6.67 -10.88 -5.51
CA ALA A 48 -5.33 -11.30 -5.94
C ALA A 48 -4.28 -10.27 -5.51
N ALA A 49 -3.23 -10.70 -4.82
CA ALA A 49 -2.12 -9.84 -4.41
C ALA A 49 -0.85 -10.12 -5.22
N THR A 50 -0.15 -9.06 -5.63
CA THR A 50 1.19 -9.17 -6.27
C THR A 50 2.21 -9.85 -5.36
N TRP A 51 1.97 -9.86 -4.07
CA TRP A 51 2.90 -10.22 -3.01
C TRP A 51 2.85 -11.70 -2.66
N GLY A 52 4.01 -12.25 -2.30
CA GLY A 52 4.11 -13.57 -1.68
C GLY A 52 3.68 -13.54 -0.20
N PRO A 53 3.48 -14.71 0.43
CA PRO A 53 2.96 -14.81 1.79
C PRO A 53 3.89 -14.27 2.88
N THR A 54 5.16 -14.03 2.57
CA THR A 54 6.17 -13.51 3.51
C THR A 54 6.50 -12.03 3.28
N ALA A 55 5.81 -11.37 2.36
CA ALA A 55 6.08 -9.99 1.97
C ALA A 55 5.35 -8.96 2.87
N SER A 56 5.51 -9.10 4.19
CA SER A 56 5.06 -8.10 5.17
C SER A 56 5.90 -6.81 5.04
N PRO A 57 5.29 -5.60 5.06
CA PRO A 57 3.87 -5.32 5.34
C PRO A 57 2.95 -5.28 4.10
N LEU A 58 3.47 -5.54 2.90
CA LEU A 58 2.70 -5.45 1.65
C LEU A 58 1.51 -6.40 1.61
N ILE A 59 1.71 -7.66 2.02
CA ILE A 59 0.61 -8.63 2.08
C ILE A 59 -0.31 -8.37 3.27
N ASP A 60 0.25 -7.89 4.38
CA ASP A 60 -0.51 -7.58 5.59
C ASP A 60 -1.59 -6.54 5.32
N ALA A 61 -1.33 -5.55 4.45
CA ALA A 61 -2.32 -4.55 4.05
C ALA A 61 -3.58 -5.19 3.44
N ALA A 62 -3.41 -6.17 2.55
CA ALA A 62 -4.54 -6.88 1.94
C ALA A 62 -5.28 -7.75 2.95
N GLU A 63 -4.56 -8.43 3.83
CA GLU A 63 -5.12 -9.31 4.85
C GLU A 63 -5.84 -8.50 5.95
N ASN A 64 -5.24 -7.40 6.41
CA ASN A 64 -5.85 -6.49 7.37
C ASN A 64 -7.11 -5.83 6.82
N MET A 65 -7.08 -5.37 5.56
CA MET A 65 -8.26 -4.84 4.88
C MET A 65 -9.40 -5.88 4.87
N ALA A 66 -9.10 -7.12 4.50
CA ALA A 66 -10.08 -8.21 4.47
C ALA A 66 -10.65 -8.50 5.88
N LYS A 67 -9.78 -8.48 6.90
CA LYS A 67 -10.19 -8.64 8.30
C LYS A 67 -11.09 -7.49 8.75
N MET A 68 -10.68 -6.24 8.51
CA MET A 68 -11.46 -5.05 8.87
C MET A 68 -12.84 -5.06 8.19
N ALA A 69 -12.90 -5.39 6.89
CA ALA A 69 -14.16 -5.50 6.16
C ALA A 69 -15.10 -6.55 6.76
N LYS A 70 -14.57 -7.71 7.15
CA LYS A 70 -15.34 -8.76 7.84
C LYS A 70 -15.85 -8.29 9.19
N ASP A 71 -14.98 -7.70 10.01
CA ASP A 71 -15.33 -7.29 11.38
C ASP A 71 -16.36 -6.16 11.37
N MET A 72 -16.16 -5.11 10.58
CA MET A 72 -17.10 -3.99 10.46
C MET A 72 -18.45 -4.37 9.85
N SER A 73 -18.47 -5.39 9.00
CA SER A 73 -19.72 -5.90 8.39
C SER A 73 -20.42 -6.98 9.22
N ASN A 74 -19.96 -7.28 10.44
CA ASN A 74 -20.45 -8.41 11.24
C ASN A 74 -20.47 -9.73 10.44
N GLY A 75 -19.42 -9.96 9.62
CA GLY A 75 -19.27 -11.16 8.81
C GLY A 75 -20.09 -11.19 7.50
N LYS A 76 -20.78 -10.11 7.13
CA LYS A 76 -21.55 -10.03 5.87
C LYS A 76 -20.67 -9.84 4.63
N LEU A 77 -19.43 -9.33 4.79
CA LEU A 77 -18.46 -9.17 3.70
C LEU A 77 -17.20 -9.99 4.00
N ILE A 78 -16.99 -11.04 3.23
CA ILE A 78 -15.85 -11.93 3.34
C ILE A 78 -14.94 -11.76 2.12
N ILE A 79 -13.67 -11.46 2.33
CA ILE A 79 -12.70 -11.28 1.25
C ILE A 79 -11.59 -12.32 1.43
N ARG A 80 -11.46 -13.23 0.46
CA ARG A 80 -10.36 -14.19 0.42
C ARG A 80 -9.18 -13.59 -0.31
N VAL A 81 -8.05 -13.48 0.37
CA VAL A 81 -6.79 -13.01 -0.21
C VAL A 81 -6.01 -14.20 -0.78
N ASP A 82 -5.67 -14.13 -2.07
CA ASP A 82 -4.83 -15.09 -2.76
C ASP A 82 -3.48 -14.41 -3.09
N THR A 83 -2.40 -14.94 -2.54
CA THR A 83 -1.04 -14.44 -2.76
C THR A 83 -0.51 -14.83 -4.15
N ALA A 84 0.60 -14.21 -4.59
CA ALA A 84 1.28 -14.52 -5.85
C ALA A 84 1.58 -16.00 -6.04
N ASN A 85 1.88 -16.70 -4.95
CA ASN A 85 2.17 -18.15 -4.97
C ASN A 85 0.97 -18.99 -5.41
N LYS A 86 -0.25 -18.49 -5.22
CA LYS A 86 -1.48 -19.19 -5.57
C LYS A 86 -1.89 -18.98 -7.02
N HIS A 87 -1.93 -17.73 -7.48
CA HIS A 87 -2.40 -17.42 -8.83
C HIS A 87 -1.28 -17.39 -9.90
N LYS A 88 0.02 -17.38 -9.50
CA LYS A 88 1.20 -17.46 -10.36
C LYS A 88 1.38 -16.34 -11.41
N ALA A 89 0.64 -15.24 -11.26
CA ALA A 89 0.71 -14.09 -12.17
C ALA A 89 0.84 -12.75 -11.41
N PRO A 90 1.96 -12.54 -10.66
CA PRO A 90 2.12 -11.40 -9.74
C PRO A 90 1.99 -10.02 -10.41
N LEU A 91 2.38 -9.87 -11.67
CA LEU A 91 2.29 -8.60 -12.39
C LEU A 91 1.00 -8.47 -13.23
N GLY A 92 0.18 -9.53 -13.33
CA GLY A 92 -1.06 -9.58 -14.13
C GLY A 92 -2.33 -9.19 -13.34
N ILE A 93 -2.21 -8.54 -12.19
CA ILE A 93 -3.35 -8.26 -11.30
C ILE A 93 -4.43 -7.42 -11.97
N LEU A 94 -4.06 -6.38 -12.72
CA LEU A 94 -5.03 -5.52 -13.40
C LEU A 94 -5.90 -6.34 -14.39
N ASP A 95 -5.29 -7.19 -15.19
CA ASP A 95 -6.01 -7.98 -16.18
C ASP A 95 -6.94 -9.01 -15.54
N MET A 96 -6.49 -9.67 -14.46
CA MET A 96 -7.32 -10.60 -13.70
C MET A 96 -8.55 -9.94 -13.10
N VAL A 97 -8.41 -8.73 -12.54
CA VAL A 97 -9.54 -7.98 -11.96
C VAL A 97 -10.43 -7.38 -13.05
N LYS A 98 -9.83 -6.76 -14.07
CA LYS A 98 -10.55 -6.23 -15.24
C LYS A 98 -11.41 -7.31 -15.93
N GLY A 99 -10.85 -8.50 -16.10
CA GLY A 99 -11.52 -9.65 -16.69
C GLY A 99 -12.53 -10.36 -15.78
N GLY A 100 -12.57 -10.01 -14.48
CA GLY A 100 -13.50 -10.63 -13.50
C GLY A 100 -13.06 -12.01 -13.01
N GLN A 101 -11.84 -12.44 -13.24
CA GLN A 101 -11.26 -13.66 -12.67
C GLN A 101 -11.11 -13.51 -11.14
N TYR A 102 -10.77 -12.30 -10.70
CA TYR A 102 -10.79 -11.84 -9.33
C TYR A 102 -11.68 -10.62 -9.19
N ASP A 103 -12.30 -10.47 -8.03
CA ASP A 103 -13.15 -9.31 -7.70
C ASP A 103 -12.32 -8.08 -7.37
N MET A 104 -11.18 -8.29 -6.71
CA MET A 104 -10.26 -7.27 -6.23
C MET A 104 -8.82 -7.62 -6.52
N GLY A 105 -7.95 -6.62 -6.46
CA GLY A 105 -6.50 -6.79 -6.52
C GLY A 105 -5.79 -5.85 -5.55
N HIS A 106 -4.59 -6.24 -5.13
CA HIS A 106 -3.66 -5.40 -4.38
C HIS A 106 -2.28 -5.45 -5.05
N SER A 107 -1.81 -4.30 -5.56
CA SER A 107 -0.61 -4.20 -6.40
C SER A 107 -0.08 -2.77 -6.45
N ALA A 108 0.99 -2.54 -7.21
CA ALA A 108 1.50 -1.22 -7.54
C ALA A 108 1.16 -0.84 -8.99
N SER A 109 0.65 0.35 -9.19
CA SER A 109 0.13 0.79 -10.50
C SER A 109 1.20 0.92 -11.59
N TYR A 110 2.44 1.13 -11.23
CA TYR A 110 3.53 1.24 -12.20
C TYR A 110 3.84 -0.10 -12.91
N TYR A 111 3.42 -1.24 -12.38
CA TYR A 111 3.54 -2.52 -13.08
C TYR A 111 2.69 -2.58 -14.36
N TRP A 112 1.72 -1.69 -14.47
CA TRP A 112 0.78 -1.64 -15.59
C TRP A 112 1.12 -0.57 -16.63
N LYS A 113 2.30 0.07 -16.54
CA LYS A 113 2.73 1.11 -17.49
C LYS A 113 2.70 0.66 -18.95
N GLY A 114 2.93 -0.63 -19.22
CA GLY A 114 2.84 -1.24 -20.56
C GLY A 114 1.40 -1.42 -21.06
N ILE A 115 0.41 -1.41 -20.16
CA ILE A 115 -1.02 -1.48 -20.49
C ILE A 115 -1.60 -0.07 -20.62
N ASP A 116 -1.25 0.80 -19.65
CA ASP A 116 -1.69 2.19 -19.60
C ASP A 116 -0.67 3.05 -18.86
N ILE A 117 0.02 3.90 -19.59
CA ILE A 117 1.05 4.81 -19.04
C ILE A 117 0.46 5.77 -17.99
N ASN A 118 -0.84 6.09 -18.06
CA ASN A 118 -1.48 7.00 -17.14
C ASN A 118 -1.60 6.45 -15.70
N THR A 119 -1.42 5.13 -15.52
CA THR A 119 -1.44 4.50 -14.18
C THR A 119 -0.15 4.76 -13.42
N LEU A 120 0.95 5.07 -14.11
CA LEU A 120 2.30 5.18 -13.58
C LEU A 120 2.46 6.14 -12.40
N PRO A 121 1.91 7.38 -12.40
CA PRO A 121 2.20 8.38 -11.37
C PRO A 121 1.59 8.10 -10.00
N PHE A 122 0.62 7.18 -9.91
CA PHE A 122 -0.13 6.98 -8.67
C PHE A 122 0.62 6.14 -7.64
N THR A 123 1.56 5.28 -8.05
CA THR A 123 2.44 4.59 -7.09
C THR A 123 3.55 5.51 -6.63
N SER A 124 4.41 5.97 -7.52
CA SER A 124 5.50 6.89 -7.18
C SER A 124 6.05 7.59 -8.42
N MET A 125 6.58 8.79 -8.19
CA MET A 125 7.39 9.50 -9.17
C MET A 125 8.72 9.91 -8.53
N PRO A 126 9.86 9.73 -9.20
CA PRO A 126 11.15 10.19 -8.70
C PRO A 126 11.10 11.68 -8.35
N PHE A 127 11.65 12.03 -7.19
CA PHE A 127 11.64 13.38 -6.62
C PHE A 127 10.23 13.96 -6.38
N GLY A 128 9.21 13.09 -6.37
CA GLY A 128 7.80 13.43 -6.22
C GLY A 128 7.34 13.64 -4.77
N LEU A 129 6.04 13.42 -4.56
CA LEU A 129 5.38 13.55 -3.25
C LEU A 129 5.88 12.47 -2.27
N THR A 130 6.11 12.86 -1.03
CA THR A 130 6.29 11.91 0.09
C THR A 130 4.94 11.30 0.49
N SER A 131 4.93 10.23 1.30
CA SER A 131 3.67 9.56 1.66
C SER A 131 2.62 10.47 2.29
N PRO A 132 2.94 11.34 3.28
CA PRO A 132 1.97 12.29 3.80
C PRO A 132 1.46 13.28 2.75
N GLU A 133 2.36 13.78 1.88
CA GLU A 133 1.99 14.67 0.76
C GLU A 133 1.08 13.96 -0.25
N GLN A 134 1.35 12.67 -0.56
CA GLN A 134 0.59 11.88 -1.51
C GLN A 134 -0.79 11.51 -0.97
N TYR A 135 -0.92 11.09 0.30
CA TYR A 135 -2.22 10.89 0.94
C TYR A 135 -3.04 12.17 1.00
N SER A 136 -2.40 13.28 1.35
CA SER A 136 -3.05 14.58 1.35
C SER A 136 -3.53 14.99 -0.05
N TRP A 137 -2.74 14.73 -1.09
CA TRP A 137 -3.14 14.94 -2.49
C TRP A 137 -4.31 14.03 -2.89
N PHE A 138 -4.28 12.74 -2.57
CA PHE A 138 -5.36 11.83 -2.89
C PHE A 138 -6.69 12.26 -2.28
N TYR A 139 -6.70 12.59 -0.99
CA TYR A 139 -7.96 12.80 -0.27
C TYR A 139 -8.42 14.25 -0.20
N HIS A 140 -7.54 15.23 -0.51
CA HIS A 140 -7.84 16.66 -0.39
C HIS A 140 -7.31 17.51 -1.56
N GLY A 141 -6.58 16.92 -2.48
CA GLY A 141 -5.96 17.61 -3.63
C GLY A 141 -6.48 17.17 -5.00
N GLY A 142 -7.58 16.40 -5.06
CA GLY A 142 -8.18 15.93 -6.31
C GLY A 142 -7.53 14.67 -6.89
N GLY A 143 -6.56 14.09 -6.20
CA GLY A 143 -5.82 12.92 -6.71
C GLY A 143 -6.67 11.67 -6.86
N LEU A 144 -7.66 11.46 -5.97
CA LEU A 144 -8.55 10.30 -6.03
C LEU A 144 -9.49 10.37 -7.24
N GLU A 145 -10.00 11.55 -7.56
CA GLU A 145 -10.84 11.81 -8.73
C GLU A 145 -10.06 11.54 -10.02
N LEU A 146 -8.81 12.02 -10.11
CA LEU A 146 -7.91 11.77 -11.24
C LEU A 146 -7.59 10.27 -11.36
N MET A 147 -7.36 9.58 -10.25
CA MET A 147 -7.18 8.14 -10.22
C MET A 147 -8.41 7.43 -10.81
N GLN A 148 -9.62 7.76 -10.36
CA GLN A 148 -10.84 7.16 -10.90
C GLN A 148 -11.00 7.45 -12.40
N LYS A 149 -10.65 8.66 -12.87
CA LYS A 149 -10.69 9.04 -14.29
C LYS A 149 -9.75 8.17 -15.14
N VAL A 150 -8.53 7.91 -14.67
CA VAL A 150 -7.58 7.01 -15.35
C VAL A 150 -8.11 5.58 -15.40
N TYR A 151 -8.62 5.06 -14.28
CA TYR A 151 -9.07 3.67 -14.23
C TYR A 151 -10.47 3.44 -14.83
N ALA A 152 -11.18 4.49 -15.23
CA ALA A 152 -12.54 4.38 -15.79
C ALA A 152 -12.64 3.41 -16.98
N LYS A 153 -11.65 3.45 -17.89
CA LYS A 153 -11.59 2.60 -19.10
C LYS A 153 -11.22 1.13 -18.81
N HIS A 154 -10.67 0.83 -17.63
CA HIS A 154 -10.25 -0.50 -17.24
C HIS A 154 -11.33 -1.32 -16.52
N ASN A 155 -12.58 -0.83 -16.46
CA ASN A 155 -13.69 -1.49 -15.76
C ASN A 155 -13.38 -1.79 -14.28
N VAL A 156 -12.50 -1.02 -13.65
CA VAL A 156 -12.18 -1.11 -12.22
C VAL A 156 -12.32 0.25 -11.54
N LEU A 157 -12.50 0.23 -10.22
CA LEU A 157 -12.26 1.36 -9.33
C LEU A 157 -10.89 1.15 -8.68
N SER A 158 -10.16 2.22 -8.39
CA SER A 158 -8.86 2.16 -7.72
C SER A 158 -8.84 3.03 -6.48
N PHE A 159 -8.20 2.56 -5.42
CA PHE A 159 -8.07 3.26 -4.14
C PHE A 159 -6.64 3.12 -3.62
N PRO A 160 -6.12 4.08 -2.83
CA PRO A 160 -4.88 3.91 -2.09
C PRO A 160 -4.90 2.62 -1.26
N GLY A 161 -3.82 1.88 -1.28
CA GLY A 161 -3.73 0.53 -0.72
C GLY A 161 -2.58 0.33 0.27
N GLY A 162 -1.83 1.40 0.58
CA GLY A 162 -0.73 1.38 1.52
C GLY A 162 0.58 1.88 0.94
N SER A 163 1.34 2.60 1.73
CA SER A 163 2.62 3.17 1.30
C SER A 163 3.80 2.55 2.04
N THR A 164 4.89 2.31 1.32
CA THR A 164 6.16 1.91 1.93
C THR A 164 6.96 3.08 2.51
N GLY A 165 6.49 4.31 2.36
CA GLY A 165 7.28 5.49 2.69
C GLY A 165 8.42 5.69 1.70
N VAL A 166 9.46 6.42 2.13
CA VAL A 166 10.67 6.62 1.33
C VAL A 166 11.42 5.29 1.23
N GLN A 167 11.63 4.82 0.00
CA GLN A 167 12.42 3.63 -0.26
C GLN A 167 13.90 3.94 -0.40
N MET A 168 14.74 2.92 -0.17
CA MET A 168 16.18 3.01 -0.40
C MET A 168 16.49 2.88 -1.90
N GLY A 169 17.59 3.52 -2.35
CA GLY A 169 17.99 3.59 -3.76
C GLY A 169 18.52 2.29 -4.37
N GLY A 170 18.61 1.23 -3.56
CA GLY A 170 18.94 -0.13 -4.00
C GLY A 170 20.28 -0.65 -3.54
N TRP A 171 20.52 -1.92 -3.89
CA TRP A 171 21.69 -2.72 -3.59
C TRP A 171 22.57 -2.87 -4.82
N PHE A 172 23.86 -2.62 -4.68
CA PHE A 172 24.83 -2.64 -5.76
C PHE A 172 26.02 -3.52 -5.40
N ARG A 173 26.50 -4.32 -6.37
CA ARG A 173 27.71 -5.12 -6.22
C ARG A 173 28.97 -4.25 -6.18
N LYS A 174 28.95 -3.12 -6.90
CA LYS A 174 30.05 -2.15 -6.98
C LYS A 174 29.56 -0.79 -6.52
N GLU A 175 30.49 -0.01 -5.99
CA GLU A 175 30.22 1.39 -5.62
C GLU A 175 30.02 2.24 -6.87
N ILE A 176 29.07 3.16 -6.82
CA ILE A 176 28.80 4.14 -7.87
C ILE A 176 29.46 5.46 -7.47
N ASN A 177 30.51 5.80 -8.16
CA ASN A 177 31.29 7.02 -7.92
C ASN A 177 31.08 8.07 -9.02
N SER A 178 30.57 7.66 -10.18
CA SER A 178 30.37 8.50 -11.35
C SER A 178 29.25 8.00 -12.26
N LEU A 179 28.90 8.79 -13.28
CA LEU A 179 27.95 8.38 -14.33
C LEU A 179 28.47 7.20 -15.17
N GLU A 180 29.80 7.06 -15.30
CA GLU A 180 30.39 5.95 -16.05
C GLU A 180 30.08 4.60 -15.40
N ASP A 181 29.97 4.56 -14.05
CA ASP A 181 29.66 3.34 -13.31
C ASP A 181 28.22 2.85 -13.55
N LEU A 182 27.35 3.70 -14.08
CA LEU A 182 25.98 3.35 -14.45
C LEU A 182 25.87 2.74 -15.85
N LYS A 183 26.84 3.01 -16.74
CA LYS A 183 26.78 2.56 -18.13
C LYS A 183 26.90 1.05 -18.24
N GLY A 184 25.88 0.42 -18.83
CA GLY A 184 25.80 -1.02 -18.99
C GLY A 184 25.52 -1.82 -17.74
N LEU A 185 25.31 -1.16 -16.59
CA LEU A 185 24.93 -1.80 -15.33
C LEU A 185 23.58 -2.52 -15.52
N LYS A 186 23.50 -3.79 -15.18
CA LYS A 186 22.26 -4.56 -15.22
C LYS A 186 21.51 -4.36 -13.93
N MET A 187 20.41 -3.62 -13.95
CA MET A 187 19.64 -3.31 -12.75
C MET A 187 18.17 -3.64 -12.88
N ARG A 188 17.61 -4.27 -11.85
CA ARG A 188 16.16 -4.32 -11.67
C ARG A 188 15.72 -3.08 -10.91
N ILE A 189 14.92 -2.27 -11.57
CA ILE A 189 14.25 -1.12 -10.97
C ILE A 189 12.94 -0.86 -11.73
N PRO A 190 11.77 -0.87 -11.04
CA PRO A 190 10.48 -0.71 -11.69
C PRO A 190 10.11 0.74 -11.93
N GLY A 191 8.96 0.94 -12.52
CA GLY A 191 8.30 2.24 -12.61
C GLY A 191 9.03 3.25 -13.48
N PHE A 192 8.84 4.52 -13.14
CA PHE A 192 9.46 5.64 -13.84
C PHE A 192 10.96 5.78 -13.54
N ALA A 193 11.39 5.34 -12.38
CA ALA A 193 12.80 5.31 -12.02
C ALA A 193 13.63 4.43 -12.97
N GLY A 194 13.04 3.33 -13.46
CA GLY A 194 13.65 2.51 -14.49
C GLY A 194 13.91 3.28 -15.79
N GLU A 195 12.97 4.13 -16.21
CA GLU A 195 13.17 4.98 -17.41
C GLU A 195 14.29 6.00 -17.19
N VAL A 196 14.38 6.59 -15.98
CA VAL A 196 15.44 7.52 -15.62
C VAL A 196 16.81 6.83 -15.68
N MET A 197 16.93 5.65 -15.08
CA MET A 197 18.18 4.90 -15.07
C MET A 197 18.56 4.42 -16.48
N ALA A 198 17.60 3.99 -17.29
CA ALA A 198 17.84 3.60 -18.69
C ALA A 198 18.40 4.78 -19.51
N LYS A 199 17.88 6.00 -19.29
CA LYS A 199 18.38 7.21 -19.95
C LYS A 199 19.84 7.53 -19.58
N LEU A 200 20.28 7.09 -18.40
CA LEU A 200 21.70 7.20 -17.94
C LEU A 200 22.57 6.03 -18.38
N GLY A 201 22.06 5.12 -19.19
CA GLY A 201 22.83 4.00 -19.78
C GLY A 201 22.74 2.69 -18.99
N VAL A 202 21.88 2.59 -17.97
CA VAL A 202 21.61 1.36 -17.22
C VAL A 202 20.76 0.40 -18.07
N GLN A 203 21.12 -0.88 -18.06
CA GLN A 203 20.31 -1.96 -18.65
C GLN A 203 19.22 -2.37 -17.65
N VAL A 204 18.04 -1.77 -17.81
CA VAL A 204 16.93 -1.93 -16.87
C VAL A 204 16.06 -3.13 -17.20
N THR A 205 15.69 -3.88 -16.19
CA THR A 205 14.68 -4.94 -16.25
C THR A 205 13.64 -4.78 -15.13
N ASN A 206 12.45 -5.34 -15.39
CA ASN A 206 11.38 -5.40 -14.39
C ASN A 206 10.95 -6.86 -14.22
N ILE A 207 11.47 -7.52 -13.19
CA ILE A 207 11.13 -8.89 -12.81
C ILE A 207 10.35 -8.92 -11.50
N ALA A 208 9.60 -10.00 -11.30
CA ALA A 208 8.74 -10.16 -10.14
C ALA A 208 9.54 -10.23 -8.83
N PRO A 209 8.98 -9.76 -7.69
CA PRO A 209 9.66 -9.72 -6.39
C PRO A 209 10.28 -11.06 -5.96
N GLY A 210 9.59 -12.17 -6.18
CA GLY A 210 10.07 -13.50 -5.79
C GLY A 210 11.31 -14.01 -6.54
N GLU A 211 11.73 -13.33 -7.62
CA GLU A 211 12.85 -13.73 -8.48
C GLU A 211 14.13 -12.92 -8.20
N LEU A 212 14.04 -11.84 -7.39
CA LEU A 212 15.11 -10.84 -7.23
C LEU A 212 16.40 -11.44 -6.66
N PHE A 213 16.31 -12.21 -5.58
CA PHE A 213 17.48 -12.80 -4.95
C PHE A 213 18.23 -13.74 -5.93
N THR A 214 17.49 -14.63 -6.59
CA THR A 214 18.06 -15.58 -7.56
C THR A 214 18.70 -14.86 -8.75
N ALA A 215 18.09 -13.79 -9.26
CA ALA A 215 18.65 -13.01 -10.37
C ALA A 215 19.97 -12.32 -9.97
N LEU A 216 20.02 -11.76 -8.75
CA LEU A 216 21.24 -11.19 -8.20
C LEU A 216 22.30 -12.27 -7.98
N GLU A 217 21.96 -13.38 -7.33
CA GLU A 217 22.88 -14.49 -7.03
C GLU A 217 23.52 -15.08 -8.29
N ARG A 218 22.73 -15.25 -9.37
CA ARG A 218 23.21 -15.80 -10.66
C ARG A 218 23.93 -14.80 -11.55
N ASN A 219 24.25 -13.59 -11.06
CA ASN A 219 24.87 -12.50 -11.84
C ASN A 219 24.06 -12.05 -13.07
N SER A 220 22.76 -12.33 -13.10
CA SER A 220 21.86 -11.75 -14.11
C SER A 220 21.60 -10.27 -13.85
N LEU A 221 21.84 -9.83 -12.61
CA LEU A 221 21.78 -8.44 -12.16
C LEU A 221 23.08 -8.03 -11.46
N ASP A 222 23.51 -6.79 -11.67
CA ASP A 222 24.59 -6.13 -10.95
C ASP A 222 24.03 -5.31 -9.77
N ALA A 223 22.79 -4.88 -9.88
CA ALA A 223 22.09 -4.08 -8.88
C ALA A 223 20.60 -4.37 -8.89
N LEU A 224 19.95 -4.10 -7.78
CA LEU A 224 18.48 -4.10 -7.68
C LEU A 224 18.02 -3.10 -6.63
N GLU A 225 16.81 -2.63 -6.83
CA GLU A 225 16.04 -1.86 -5.88
C GLU A 225 14.86 -2.72 -5.39
N TRP A 226 14.49 -2.60 -4.09
CA TRP A 226 13.33 -3.30 -3.56
C TRP A 226 12.48 -2.37 -2.68
N VAL A 227 12.73 -2.21 -1.39
CA VAL A 227 11.91 -1.34 -0.53
C VAL A 227 12.79 -0.58 0.47
N GLY A 228 13.24 -1.26 1.52
CA GLY A 228 13.95 -0.67 2.63
C GLY A 228 14.44 -1.74 3.61
N PRO A 229 15.12 -1.34 4.70
CA PRO A 229 15.87 -2.26 5.56
C PRO A 229 15.06 -3.47 6.04
N SER A 230 13.79 -3.27 6.42
CA SER A 230 12.95 -4.34 6.99
C SER A 230 12.64 -5.48 6.02
N MET A 231 12.48 -5.17 4.75
CA MET A 231 12.21 -6.15 3.71
C MET A 231 13.49 -6.63 3.03
N ASP A 232 14.41 -5.73 2.76
CA ASP A 232 15.62 -5.97 1.99
C ASP A 232 16.57 -6.94 2.71
N ILE A 233 16.73 -6.80 4.03
CA ILE A 233 17.57 -7.69 4.84
C ILE A 233 16.99 -9.12 4.84
N LYS A 234 15.66 -9.26 4.92
CA LYS A 234 14.99 -10.57 4.85
C LYS A 234 15.22 -11.26 3.51
N MET A 235 15.32 -10.48 2.43
CA MET A 235 15.61 -11.00 1.09
C MET A 235 17.09 -11.42 0.91
N GLY A 236 17.99 -10.99 1.80
CA GLY A 236 19.39 -11.42 1.80
C GLY A 236 20.28 -10.72 0.77
N PHE A 237 19.86 -9.64 0.13
CA PHE A 237 20.62 -8.93 -0.92
C PHE A 237 22.00 -8.48 -0.45
N HIS A 238 22.12 -8.07 0.81
CA HIS A 238 23.38 -7.65 1.46
C HIS A 238 24.50 -8.70 1.40
N LYS A 239 24.17 -10.00 1.27
CA LYS A 239 25.14 -11.09 1.18
C LYS A 239 25.89 -11.09 -0.16
N ILE A 240 25.32 -10.43 -1.17
CA ILE A 240 25.81 -10.44 -2.55
C ILE A 240 26.22 -9.06 -3.01
N ALA A 241 25.47 -8.03 -2.61
CA ALA A 241 25.64 -6.64 -3.00
C ALA A 241 25.83 -5.78 -1.74
N PRO A 242 27.06 -5.39 -1.36
CA PRO A 242 27.33 -4.75 -0.08
C PRO A 242 27.05 -3.23 -0.06
N PHE A 243 26.85 -2.59 -1.21
CA PHE A 243 26.61 -1.15 -1.29
C PHE A 243 25.12 -0.86 -1.30
N TYR A 244 24.63 -0.16 -0.27
CA TYR A 244 23.23 0.16 -0.07
C TYR A 244 23.00 1.66 -0.15
N TYR A 245 22.26 2.10 -1.19
CA TYR A 245 22.13 3.53 -1.49
C TYR A 245 20.86 4.13 -0.88
N THR A 246 20.96 5.39 -0.45
CA THR A 246 19.80 6.17 0.00
C THR A 246 18.85 6.48 -1.15
N GLY A 247 17.56 6.68 -0.81
CA GLY A 247 16.50 6.83 -1.79
C GLY A 247 16.49 8.15 -2.56
N TRP A 248 15.99 8.11 -3.78
CA TRP A 248 15.78 9.26 -4.66
C TRP A 248 14.53 9.10 -5.53
N HIS A 249 14.11 7.88 -5.75
CA HIS A 249 13.18 7.47 -6.81
C HIS A 249 11.76 7.23 -6.31
N GLU A 250 11.59 6.72 -5.10
CA GLU A 250 10.30 6.42 -4.48
C GLU A 250 10.17 7.10 -3.11
N PRO A 251 9.87 8.41 -3.07
CA PRO A 251 9.65 9.13 -1.82
C PRO A 251 8.34 8.74 -1.12
N ALA A 252 7.42 8.15 -1.87
CA ALA A 252 6.27 7.37 -1.44
C ALA A 252 6.04 6.29 -2.46
N SER A 253 5.88 5.05 -2.06
CA SER A 253 5.51 3.98 -2.96
C SER A 253 4.14 3.46 -2.53
N GLU A 254 3.10 4.04 -3.15
CA GLU A 254 1.71 3.75 -2.83
C GLU A 254 1.23 2.52 -3.58
N MET A 255 0.76 1.54 -2.83
CA MET A 255 0.06 0.38 -3.37
C MET A 255 -1.39 0.76 -3.67
N HIS A 256 -2.05 -0.06 -4.48
CA HIS A 256 -3.43 0.17 -4.86
C HIS A 256 -4.30 -1.03 -4.54
N PHE A 257 -5.46 -0.77 -3.97
CA PHE A 257 -6.60 -1.67 -4.10
C PHE A 257 -7.34 -1.33 -5.38
N ILE A 258 -7.51 -2.32 -6.24
CA ILE A 258 -8.42 -2.21 -7.39
C ILE A 258 -9.59 -3.17 -7.21
N ILE A 259 -10.78 -2.76 -7.66
CA ILE A 259 -11.99 -3.57 -7.58
C ILE A 259 -12.74 -3.54 -8.90
N ASN A 260 -13.18 -4.70 -9.39
CA ASN A 260 -14.03 -4.81 -10.55
C ASN A 260 -15.34 -4.07 -10.34
N LYS A 261 -15.71 -3.16 -11.25
CA LYS A 261 -16.93 -2.33 -11.12
C LYS A 261 -18.20 -3.15 -10.97
N LYS A 262 -18.28 -4.32 -11.64
CA LYS A 262 -19.46 -5.20 -11.53
C LYS A 262 -19.53 -5.86 -10.15
N SER A 263 -18.40 -6.31 -9.60
CA SER A 263 -18.32 -6.88 -8.24
C SER A 263 -18.67 -5.83 -7.18
N TYR A 264 -18.13 -4.61 -7.32
CA TYR A 264 -18.46 -3.51 -6.41
C TYR A 264 -19.95 -3.14 -6.42
N LYS A 265 -20.54 -3.02 -7.61
CA LYS A 265 -21.97 -2.70 -7.77
C LYS A 265 -22.94 -3.76 -7.23
N LYS A 266 -22.50 -5.01 -7.06
CA LYS A 266 -23.30 -6.07 -6.44
C LYS A 266 -23.45 -5.94 -4.94
N LEU A 267 -22.54 -5.21 -4.29
CA LEU A 267 -22.58 -4.95 -2.85
C LEU A 267 -23.67 -3.90 -2.55
N PRO A 268 -24.45 -4.07 -1.48
CA PRO A 268 -25.29 -2.99 -0.97
C PRO A 268 -24.44 -1.82 -0.52
N LYS A 269 -25.00 -0.61 -0.50
CA LYS A 269 -24.29 0.64 -0.22
C LYS A 269 -23.51 0.58 1.11
N GLU A 270 -24.09 0.02 2.15
CA GLU A 270 -23.45 -0.17 3.44
C GLU A 270 -22.13 -0.96 3.33
N LEU A 271 -22.13 -2.07 2.58
CA LEU A 271 -20.93 -2.88 2.40
C LEU A 271 -19.92 -2.23 1.45
N GLN A 272 -20.38 -1.41 0.49
CA GLN A 272 -19.49 -0.57 -0.32
C GLN A 272 -18.73 0.43 0.56
N ASP A 273 -19.43 1.10 1.48
CA ASP A 273 -18.83 2.09 2.39
C ASP A 273 -17.86 1.42 3.36
N ILE A 274 -18.24 0.31 3.97
CA ILE A 274 -17.36 -0.50 4.82
C ILE A 274 -16.09 -0.88 4.06
N LEU A 275 -16.21 -1.36 2.82
CA LEU A 275 -15.06 -1.74 2.01
C LEU A 275 -14.10 -0.55 1.75
N VAL A 276 -14.65 0.61 1.41
CA VAL A 276 -13.86 1.83 1.18
C VAL A 276 -13.13 2.26 2.46
N TYR A 277 -13.80 2.24 3.60
CA TYR A 277 -13.16 2.56 4.88
C TYR A 277 -12.11 1.53 5.29
N ALA A 278 -12.37 0.23 5.08
CA ALA A 278 -11.40 -0.82 5.35
C ALA A 278 -10.13 -0.65 4.49
N MET A 279 -10.27 -0.34 3.20
CA MET A 279 -9.13 -0.05 2.32
C MET A 279 -8.33 1.17 2.81
N ARG A 280 -9.01 2.25 3.18
CA ARG A 280 -8.35 3.48 3.66
C ARG A 280 -7.61 3.26 4.98
N LEU A 281 -8.22 2.57 5.94
CA LEU A 281 -7.61 2.28 7.24
C LEU A 281 -6.40 1.36 7.10
N SER A 282 -6.52 0.28 6.32
CA SER A 282 -5.41 -0.64 6.12
C SER A 282 -4.25 -0.02 5.33
N ALA A 283 -4.54 0.92 4.42
CA ALA A 283 -3.52 1.67 3.71
C ALA A 283 -2.69 2.55 4.65
N TYR A 284 -3.35 3.26 5.56
CA TYR A 284 -2.67 4.06 6.57
C TYR A 284 -1.88 3.18 7.55
N ASP A 285 -2.48 2.08 8.00
CA ASP A 285 -1.84 1.12 8.91
C ASP A 285 -0.55 0.53 8.30
N MET A 286 -0.58 0.16 7.03
CA MET A 286 0.63 -0.30 6.33
C MET A 286 1.74 0.75 6.34
N TYR A 287 1.44 2.03 6.14
CA TYR A 287 2.43 3.09 6.13
C TYR A 287 3.12 3.24 7.49
N ILE A 288 2.36 3.31 8.58
CA ILE A 288 2.92 3.43 9.93
C ILE A 288 3.64 2.14 10.36
N GLN A 289 3.12 0.97 10.01
CA GLN A 289 3.77 -0.31 10.25
C GLN A 289 5.13 -0.38 9.55
N ASN A 290 5.20 -0.02 8.27
CA ASN A 290 6.47 -0.05 7.53
C ASN A 290 7.50 0.94 8.08
N TYR A 291 7.04 2.10 8.56
CA TYR A 291 7.91 3.09 9.20
C TYR A 291 8.58 2.51 10.45
N ASP A 292 7.80 1.91 11.36
CA ASP A 292 8.31 1.23 12.55
C ASP A 292 9.23 0.06 12.21
N MET A 293 8.81 -0.80 11.27
CA MET A 293 9.59 -1.94 10.85
C MET A 293 10.95 -1.55 10.27
N ASN A 294 11.00 -0.47 9.48
CA ASN A 294 12.26 0.02 8.92
C ASN A 294 13.18 0.62 9.98
N ALA A 295 12.64 1.36 10.95
CA ALA A 295 13.42 1.89 12.07
C ALA A 295 14.08 0.76 12.87
N ASN A 296 13.31 -0.26 13.26
CA ASN A 296 13.80 -1.43 13.98
C ASN A 296 14.83 -2.24 13.16
N ALA A 297 14.59 -2.41 11.86
CA ALA A 297 15.51 -3.12 10.98
C ALA A 297 16.80 -2.34 10.74
N TRP A 298 16.73 -1.02 10.64
CA TRP A 298 17.90 -0.15 10.51
C TRP A 298 18.82 -0.24 11.72
N GLU A 299 18.26 -0.25 12.92
CA GLU A 299 19.03 -0.41 14.15
C GLU A 299 19.79 -1.74 14.19
N LYS A 300 19.10 -2.84 13.89
CA LYS A 300 19.71 -4.17 13.77
C LYS A 300 20.73 -4.26 12.64
N MET A 301 20.48 -3.62 11.52
CA MET A 301 21.38 -3.63 10.37
C MET A 301 22.74 -3.07 10.72
N LYS A 302 22.80 -2.00 11.53
CA LYS A 302 24.08 -1.39 11.96
C LYS A 302 24.94 -2.32 12.82
N THR A 303 24.30 -3.16 13.64
CA THR A 303 24.96 -4.09 14.57
C THR A 303 25.26 -5.44 13.92
N ASP A 304 24.27 -6.03 13.25
CA ASP A 304 24.32 -7.42 12.80
C ASP A 304 25.00 -7.57 11.43
N TYR A 305 25.04 -6.49 10.63
CA TYR A 305 25.60 -6.51 9.26
C TYR A 305 26.57 -5.34 9.00
N PRO A 306 27.68 -5.24 9.77
CA PRO A 306 28.63 -4.12 9.70
C PRO A 306 29.35 -3.99 8.34
N ASN A 307 29.27 -5.02 7.49
CA ASN A 307 29.85 -5.00 6.15
C ASN A 307 28.99 -4.26 5.13
N ILE A 308 27.75 -3.93 5.45
CA ILE A 308 26.87 -3.12 4.58
C ILE A 308 27.42 -1.69 4.54
N LYS A 309 27.70 -1.23 3.32
CA LYS A 309 28.19 0.14 3.06
C LYS A 309 27.05 1.03 2.62
N VAL A 310 26.48 1.76 3.57
CA VAL A 310 25.41 2.73 3.26
C VAL A 310 26.04 3.94 2.58
N LYS A 311 25.48 4.32 1.43
CA LYS A 311 26.00 5.37 0.54
C LYS A 311 24.88 6.32 0.09
N THR A 312 25.28 7.51 -0.32
CA THR A 312 24.48 8.42 -1.13
C THR A 312 25.05 8.48 -2.54
N PHE A 313 24.21 8.68 -3.54
CA PHE A 313 24.72 8.89 -4.89
C PHE A 313 25.53 10.19 -4.96
N PRO A 314 26.64 10.24 -5.72
CA PRO A 314 27.39 11.47 -5.94
C PRO A 314 26.49 12.58 -6.49
N LYS A 315 26.81 13.83 -6.12
CA LYS A 315 25.98 14.98 -6.50
C LYS A 315 25.79 15.10 -8.02
N ASN A 316 26.81 14.88 -8.81
CA ASN A 316 26.73 14.92 -10.27
C ASN A 316 25.84 13.81 -10.84
N VAL A 317 25.83 12.62 -10.25
CA VAL A 317 24.93 11.53 -10.61
C VAL A 317 23.47 11.92 -10.28
N MET A 318 23.26 12.45 -9.09
CA MET A 318 21.93 12.90 -8.64
C MET A 318 21.39 14.04 -9.51
N ASP A 319 22.25 14.98 -9.91
CA ASP A 319 21.85 16.10 -10.77
C ASP A 319 21.43 15.61 -12.17
N GLU A 320 22.12 14.64 -12.76
CA GLU A 320 21.73 14.03 -14.04
C GLU A 320 20.46 13.16 -13.91
N MET A 321 20.27 12.46 -12.79
CA MET A 321 18.99 11.77 -12.52
C MET A 321 17.81 12.75 -12.51
N LYS A 322 17.96 13.92 -11.85
CA LYS A 322 16.92 14.96 -11.82
C LYS A 322 16.65 15.52 -13.21
N LYS A 323 17.68 15.77 -13.99
CA LYS A 323 17.58 16.28 -15.37
C LYS A 323 16.88 15.25 -16.26
N ALA A 324 17.33 13.97 -16.23
CA ALA A 324 16.70 12.89 -16.97
C ALA A 324 15.21 12.70 -16.59
N ASN A 325 14.90 12.78 -15.29
CA ASN A 325 13.53 12.72 -14.79
C ASN A 325 12.66 13.84 -15.37
N LYS A 326 13.18 15.08 -15.38
CA LYS A 326 12.43 16.22 -15.94
C LYS A 326 12.15 16.03 -17.44
N GLU A 327 13.18 15.71 -18.22
CA GLU A 327 13.05 15.50 -19.67
C GLU A 327 12.07 14.38 -20.02
N LEU A 328 12.12 13.27 -19.29
CA LEU A 328 11.18 12.15 -19.49
C LEU A 328 9.74 12.50 -19.10
N ARG A 329 9.55 13.27 -18.03
CA ARG A 329 8.20 13.76 -17.65
C ARG A 329 7.62 14.69 -18.70
N ASP A 330 8.43 15.61 -19.24
CA ASP A 330 8.03 16.52 -20.31
C ASP A 330 7.64 15.73 -21.58
N ASP A 331 8.45 14.73 -21.97
CA ASP A 331 8.17 13.86 -23.12
C ASP A 331 6.86 13.07 -22.94
N LEU A 332 6.67 12.44 -21.78
CA LEU A 332 5.44 11.67 -21.49
C LEU A 332 4.20 12.56 -21.42
N SER A 333 4.31 13.75 -20.83
CA SER A 333 3.22 14.72 -20.77
C SER A 333 2.78 15.16 -22.16
N SER A 334 3.71 15.19 -23.13
CA SER A 334 3.39 15.51 -24.52
C SER A 334 2.60 14.42 -25.25
N LYS A 335 2.67 13.18 -24.76
CA LYS A 335 2.04 12.00 -25.41
C LYS A 335 0.65 11.65 -24.85
N SER A 336 0.29 12.17 -23.68
CA SER A 336 -1.00 11.91 -23.04
C SER A 336 -1.47 13.11 -22.22
N GLU A 337 -2.54 13.71 -22.66
CA GLU A 337 -3.17 14.84 -21.94
C GLU A 337 -3.63 14.45 -20.54
N LEU A 338 -4.13 13.20 -20.38
CA LEU A 338 -4.55 12.70 -19.06
C LEU A 338 -3.35 12.50 -18.13
N LEU A 339 -2.22 12.00 -18.65
CA LEU A 339 -0.99 11.90 -17.86
C LEU A 339 -0.48 13.27 -17.46
N LYS A 340 -0.51 14.23 -18.40
CA LYS A 340 -0.15 15.63 -18.15
C LYS A 340 -1.00 16.23 -17.03
N GLU A 341 -2.32 16.04 -17.08
CA GLU A 341 -3.26 16.52 -16.05
C GLU A 341 -2.90 15.97 -14.66
N VAL A 342 -2.59 14.67 -14.57
CA VAL A 342 -2.16 14.02 -13.31
C VAL A 342 -0.84 14.61 -12.81
N LEU A 343 0.17 14.71 -13.67
CA LEU A 343 1.49 15.21 -13.31
C LEU A 343 1.47 16.70 -12.92
N ASP A 344 0.69 17.51 -13.62
CA ASP A 344 0.52 18.94 -13.29
C ASP A 344 -0.17 19.10 -11.94
N SER A 345 -1.25 18.36 -11.68
CA SER A 345 -1.93 18.35 -10.39
C SER A 345 -0.98 17.97 -9.24
N GLN A 346 -0.19 16.89 -9.40
CA GLN A 346 0.82 16.53 -8.41
C GLN A 346 1.86 17.62 -8.18
N ASN A 347 2.34 18.26 -9.26
CA ASN A 347 3.36 19.32 -9.17
C ASN A 347 2.84 20.57 -8.46
N GLU A 348 1.64 21.01 -8.79
CA GLU A 348 1.00 22.17 -8.15
C GLU A 348 0.77 21.90 -6.67
N TYR A 349 0.23 20.73 -6.38
CA TYR A 349 0.00 20.32 -4.99
C TYR A 349 1.30 20.25 -4.19
N MET A 350 2.34 19.62 -4.75
CA MET A 350 3.66 19.50 -4.15
C MET A 350 4.29 20.87 -3.84
N LYS A 351 4.21 21.84 -4.77
CA LYS A 351 4.70 23.20 -4.53
C LYS A 351 4.01 23.81 -3.30
N LYS A 352 2.68 23.71 -3.24
CA LYS A 352 1.87 24.25 -2.14
C LYS A 352 2.21 23.64 -0.79
N VAL A 353 2.23 22.29 -0.69
CA VAL A 353 2.44 21.63 0.60
C VAL A 353 3.89 21.75 1.09
N ARG A 354 4.87 21.85 0.19
CA ARG A 354 6.28 22.01 0.58
C ARG A 354 6.62 23.38 1.13
N GLU A 355 5.87 24.41 0.79
CA GLU A 355 6.01 25.70 1.49
C GLU A 355 5.66 25.56 2.98
N TRP A 356 4.63 24.77 3.30
CA TRP A 356 4.33 24.44 4.69
C TRP A 356 5.37 23.51 5.31
N THR A 357 5.76 22.43 4.63
CA THR A 357 6.75 21.46 5.11
C THR A 357 8.07 22.12 5.49
N LYS A 358 8.52 23.16 4.75
CA LYS A 358 9.76 23.89 5.05
C LYS A 358 9.74 24.55 6.41
N VAL A 359 8.61 25.09 6.86
CA VAL A 359 8.49 25.83 8.11
C VAL A 359 7.91 24.99 9.24
N SER A 360 7.48 23.78 8.97
CA SER A 360 6.96 22.80 9.94
C SER A 360 7.95 21.62 10.10
N ASP A 361 7.62 20.45 9.57
CA ASP A 361 8.33 19.20 9.80
C ASP A 361 9.83 19.30 9.48
N TYR A 362 10.19 19.89 8.33
CA TYR A 362 11.59 20.02 7.95
C TYR A 362 12.38 20.92 8.90
N SER A 363 11.81 22.09 9.29
CA SER A 363 12.48 22.98 10.24
C SER A 363 12.63 22.29 11.60
N TYR A 364 11.56 21.65 12.08
CA TYR A 364 11.61 20.92 13.34
C TYR A 364 12.68 19.82 13.35
N LEU A 365 12.68 18.95 12.34
CA LEU A 365 13.63 17.84 12.23
C LEU A 365 15.06 18.33 12.06
N LYS A 366 15.29 19.35 11.21
CA LYS A 366 16.61 19.93 10.98
C LYS A 366 17.25 20.46 12.28
N ASP A 367 16.45 21.06 13.16
CA ASP A 367 16.96 21.71 14.37
C ASP A 367 17.01 20.76 15.58
N ASN A 368 16.45 19.52 15.46
CA ASN A 368 16.32 18.57 16.57
C ASN A 368 16.94 17.18 16.27
N LEU A 369 17.53 16.95 15.11
CA LEU A 369 18.32 15.77 14.75
C LEU A 369 19.81 16.09 14.65
#